data_591db58af802ca810adfd47170ff4a6f
#
_entry.id   591db58af802ca810adfd47170ff4a6f
#
_cell.length_a   1.000
_cell.length_b   1.000
_cell.length_c   1.000
_cell.angle_alpha   90.00
_cell.angle_beta   90.00
_cell.angle_gamma   90.00
#
_symmetry.space_group_name_H-M   'P 1'
#
loop_
_entity.id
_entity.type
_entity.pdbx_description
1 polymer ?
#
loop_
_entity_poly.entity_id
_entity_poly.type
_entity_poly.pdbx_seq_one_letter_code
_entity_poly.pdbx_strand_id
1 'polypeptide(L)'
;MRSWTKRRPSLAEWLLLAVGRIGASPEAELVARYAARMRPGLRVIEVPDGRGSPAEIMRREATALRARIPAGAFIVALDREGEAPDSAGLARRLSQWAGGRALCFLIGGAEGLDPELRAQANYLLSLGPMVWPHLLARAMLAEQLFRAQSILAGHPYHRGARES
;
A
#
# COMPACT_ATOMS: atom_id res chain seq x y z
N MET A 1 -12.75 38.25 17.17
CA MET A 1 -12.56 37.82 15.77
C MET A 1 -11.83 36.48 15.79
N ARG A 2 -12.55 35.37 15.57
CA ARG A 2 -11.92 34.05 15.48
C ARG A 2 -11.61 33.80 14.02
N SER A 3 -10.32 33.76 13.66
CA SER A 3 -9.87 33.42 12.33
C SER A 3 -10.19 31.94 12.04
N TRP A 4 -11.15 31.70 11.19
CA TRP A 4 -11.39 30.42 10.59
C TRP A 4 -10.26 30.17 9.57
N THR A 5 -9.18 29.53 10.02
CA THR A 5 -8.27 28.89 9.09
C THR A 5 -9.05 27.74 8.46
N LYS A 6 -9.57 27.96 7.26
CA LYS A 6 -10.05 26.88 6.39
C LYS A 6 -8.89 25.89 6.25
N ARG A 7 -8.94 24.79 7.00
CA ARG A 7 -8.10 23.63 6.69
C ARG A 7 -8.45 23.28 5.24
N ARG A 8 -7.47 23.41 4.35
CA ARG A 8 -7.58 22.80 3.02
C ARG A 8 -7.97 21.35 3.25
N PRO A 9 -8.94 20.78 2.52
CA PRO A 9 -9.19 19.36 2.61
C PRO A 9 -7.84 18.66 2.38
N SER A 10 -7.39 17.86 3.35
CA SER A 10 -6.17 17.10 3.19
C SER A 10 -6.39 16.21 1.97
N LEU A 11 -5.49 16.29 1.00
CA LEU A 11 -5.45 15.30 -0.08
C LEU A 11 -5.51 13.92 0.58
N ALA A 12 -6.40 13.06 0.08
CA ALA A 12 -6.61 11.74 0.65
C ALA A 12 -5.27 11.05 0.88
N GLU A 13 -4.99 10.69 2.12
CA GLU A 13 -3.71 10.12 2.53
C GLU A 13 -3.57 8.70 1.94
N TRP A 14 -2.40 8.38 1.40
CA TRP A 14 -2.04 7.03 0.97
C TRP A 14 -1.08 6.43 1.98
N LEU A 15 -1.46 5.30 2.56
CA LEU A 15 -0.72 4.61 3.61
C LEU A 15 -0.29 3.24 3.14
N LEU A 16 0.96 2.89 3.38
CA LEU A 16 1.46 1.52 3.29
C LEU A 16 1.74 1.02 4.70
N LEU A 17 0.92 0.10 5.18
CA LEU A 17 1.10 -0.57 6.46
C LEU A 17 1.74 -1.93 6.21
N ALA A 18 2.91 -2.16 6.78
CA ALA A 18 3.67 -3.37 6.53
C ALA A 18 4.22 -3.97 7.82
N VAL A 19 4.22 -5.29 7.89
CA VAL A 19 4.82 -6.03 8.99
C VAL A 19 6.33 -6.13 8.79
N GLY A 20 7.09 -5.89 9.84
CA GLY A 20 8.55 -5.98 9.86
C GLY A 20 9.25 -4.70 9.43
N ARG A 21 10.52 -4.60 9.80
CA ARG A 21 11.37 -3.45 9.48
C ARG A 21 12.11 -3.65 8.18
N ILE A 22 12.02 -2.67 7.29
CA ILE A 22 12.80 -2.68 6.05
C ILE A 22 14.27 -2.29 6.28
N GLY A 23 14.54 -1.51 7.33
CA GLY A 23 15.89 -1.08 7.71
C GLY A 23 16.58 -0.26 6.62
N ALA A 24 17.91 -0.29 6.64
CA ALA A 24 18.75 0.27 5.59
C ALA A 24 19.04 -0.79 4.54
N SER A 25 18.18 -0.89 3.53
CA SER A 25 18.24 -1.89 2.48
C SER A 25 18.03 -1.25 1.10
N PRO A 26 18.44 -1.91 0.01
CA PRO A 26 18.14 -1.44 -1.34
C PRO A 26 16.63 -1.23 -1.57
N GLU A 27 15.80 -2.10 -1.00
CA GLU A 27 14.35 -2.00 -1.07
C GLU A 27 13.84 -0.73 -0.36
N ALA A 28 14.43 -0.37 0.80
CA ALA A 28 14.10 0.87 1.51
C ALA A 28 14.40 2.11 0.66
N GLU A 29 15.51 2.12 -0.05
CA GLU A 29 15.89 3.21 -0.95
C GLU A 29 14.89 3.33 -2.11
N LEU A 30 14.46 2.20 -2.70
CA LEU A 30 13.46 2.18 -3.76
C LEU A 30 12.11 2.70 -3.27
N VAL A 31 11.63 2.23 -2.13
CA VAL A 31 10.37 2.71 -1.52
C VAL A 31 10.43 4.21 -1.28
N ALA A 32 11.51 4.71 -0.68
CA ALA A 32 11.69 6.13 -0.41
C ALA A 32 11.73 6.96 -1.70
N ARG A 33 12.41 6.47 -2.73
CA ARG A 33 12.51 7.12 -4.04
C ARG A 33 11.14 7.33 -4.67
N TYR A 34 10.31 6.30 -4.71
CA TYR A 34 8.98 6.41 -5.30
C TYR A 34 8.02 7.21 -4.42
N ALA A 35 8.03 6.97 -3.12
CA ALA A 35 7.17 7.69 -2.17
C ALA A 35 7.39 9.21 -2.23
N ALA A 36 8.66 9.66 -2.33
CA ALA A 36 9.01 11.07 -2.43
C ALA A 36 8.46 11.77 -3.68
N ARG A 37 8.24 11.02 -4.75
CA ARG A 37 7.73 11.54 -6.05
C ARG A 37 6.21 11.51 -6.14
N MET A 38 5.53 10.86 -5.23
CA MET A 38 4.07 10.69 -5.24
C MET A 38 3.33 11.94 -4.76
N ARG A 39 2.16 12.19 -5.34
CA ARG A 39 1.20 13.25 -4.94
C ARG A 39 -0.23 12.72 -5.12
N PRO A 40 -0.98 12.43 -4.04
CA PRO A 40 -0.53 12.46 -2.64
C PRO A 40 0.65 11.52 -2.37
N GLY A 41 1.45 11.89 -1.36
CA GLY A 41 2.60 11.09 -0.96
C GLY A 41 2.19 9.75 -0.33
N LEU A 42 3.08 8.77 -0.39
CA LEU A 42 2.91 7.49 0.28
C LEU A 42 3.59 7.54 1.65
N ARG A 43 2.80 7.42 2.71
CA ARG A 43 3.33 7.29 4.07
C ARG A 43 3.48 5.81 4.41
N VAL A 44 4.69 5.40 4.76
CA VAL A 44 4.98 4.02 5.16
C VAL A 44 4.97 3.92 6.68
N ILE A 45 4.21 2.98 7.21
CA ILE A 45 4.14 2.66 8.64
C ILE A 45 4.46 1.19 8.81
N GLU A 46 5.46 0.90 9.60
CA GLU A 46 5.85 -0.47 9.93
C GLU A 46 5.31 -0.88 11.28
N VAL A 47 4.86 -2.12 11.39
CA VAL A 47 4.50 -2.76 12.64
C VAL A 47 5.47 -3.92 12.93
N PRO A 48 5.75 -4.23 14.19
CA PRO A 48 6.71 -5.28 14.51
C PRO A 48 6.20 -6.66 14.10
N ASP A 49 7.14 -7.55 13.77
CA ASP A 49 6.86 -8.98 13.57
C ASP A 49 6.24 -9.58 14.82
N GLY A 50 5.23 -10.42 14.63
CA GLY A 50 4.64 -11.20 15.69
C GLY A 50 5.57 -12.33 16.17
N ARG A 51 5.26 -12.88 17.34
CA ARG A 51 5.96 -14.02 17.93
C ARG A 51 4.97 -15.06 18.41
N GLY A 52 5.38 -16.33 18.41
CA GLY A 52 4.57 -17.43 18.85
C GLY A 52 4.31 -18.44 17.74
N SER A 53 3.20 -19.17 17.82
CA SER A 53 2.74 -20.02 16.74
C SER A 53 2.32 -19.21 15.52
N PRO A 54 2.26 -19.81 14.32
CA PRO A 54 1.80 -19.10 13.12
C PRO A 54 0.46 -18.35 13.32
N ALA A 55 -0.50 -18.96 13.99
CA ALA A 55 -1.79 -18.33 14.27
C ALA A 55 -1.68 -17.14 15.23
N GLU A 56 -0.83 -17.24 16.25
CA GLU A 56 -0.55 -16.15 17.19
C GLU A 56 0.17 -15.00 16.51
N ILE A 57 1.15 -15.30 15.66
CA ILE A 57 1.88 -14.30 14.84
C ILE A 57 0.88 -13.51 14.01
N MET A 58 0.05 -14.18 13.21
CA MET A 58 -0.94 -13.51 12.36
C MET A 58 -1.91 -12.64 13.16
N ARG A 59 -2.42 -13.12 14.30
CA ARG A 59 -3.34 -12.33 15.15
C ARG A 59 -2.67 -11.08 15.74
N ARG A 60 -1.45 -11.21 16.24
CA ARG A 60 -0.69 -10.08 16.82
C ARG A 60 -0.37 -9.02 15.77
N GLU A 61 0.07 -9.46 14.61
CA GLU A 61 0.34 -8.57 13.48
C GLU A 61 -0.93 -7.88 12.98
N ALA A 62 -2.05 -8.61 12.88
CA ALA A 62 -3.34 -8.06 12.51
C ALA A 62 -3.82 -6.99 13.51
N THR A 63 -3.66 -7.23 14.82
CA THR A 63 -4.00 -6.25 15.85
C THR A 63 -3.18 -4.96 15.67
N ALA A 64 -1.87 -5.10 15.44
CA ALA A 64 -0.99 -3.96 15.22
C ALA A 64 -1.32 -3.19 13.92
N LEU A 65 -1.65 -3.91 12.84
CA LEU A 65 -2.06 -3.29 11.58
C LEU A 65 -3.40 -2.55 11.72
N ARG A 66 -4.41 -3.19 12.34
CA ARG A 66 -5.74 -2.57 12.55
C ARG A 66 -5.65 -1.26 13.31
N ALA A 67 -4.79 -1.19 14.31
CA ALA A 67 -4.59 0.02 15.12
C ALA A 67 -4.07 1.22 14.29
N ARG A 68 -3.54 0.98 13.10
CA ARG A 68 -2.98 2.00 12.21
C ARG A 68 -3.89 2.35 11.03
N ILE A 69 -4.96 1.60 10.81
CA ILE A 69 -5.90 1.86 9.71
C ILE A 69 -6.80 3.04 10.10
N PRO A 70 -6.81 4.14 9.33
CA PRO A 70 -7.71 5.25 9.60
C PRO A 70 -9.18 4.83 9.46
N ALA A 71 -10.05 5.42 10.27
CA ALA A 71 -11.48 5.22 10.14
C ALA A 71 -11.96 5.63 8.74
N GLY A 72 -12.77 4.78 8.10
CA GLY A 72 -13.31 5.02 6.77
C GLY A 72 -12.32 4.83 5.61
N ALA A 73 -11.09 4.38 5.86
CA ALA A 73 -10.13 4.09 4.81
C ALA A 73 -10.61 2.99 3.88
N PHE A 74 -10.25 3.09 2.60
CA PHE A 74 -10.37 1.97 1.66
C PHE A 74 -9.15 1.07 1.82
N ILE A 75 -9.35 -0.19 2.15
CA ILE A 75 -8.31 -1.14 2.48
C ILE A 75 -8.01 -2.03 1.28
N VAL A 76 -6.77 -2.00 0.82
CA VAL A 76 -6.22 -2.87 -0.21
C VAL A 76 -5.19 -3.79 0.43
N ALA A 77 -5.47 -5.07 0.49
CA ALA A 77 -4.52 -6.04 1.02
C ALA A 77 -3.75 -6.71 -0.13
N LEU A 78 -2.41 -6.77 -0.01
CA LEU A 78 -1.62 -7.59 -0.90
C LEU A 78 -1.84 -9.06 -0.56
N ASP A 79 -2.28 -9.80 -1.55
CA ASP A 79 -2.56 -11.22 -1.43
C ASP A 79 -2.34 -11.92 -2.76
N ARG A 80 -1.62 -13.05 -2.74
CA ARG A 80 -1.29 -13.79 -3.96
C ARG A 80 -2.52 -14.32 -4.69
N GLU A 81 -3.60 -14.56 -3.97
CA GLU A 81 -4.88 -15.02 -4.50
C GLU A 81 -5.81 -13.87 -4.93
N GLY A 82 -5.36 -12.63 -4.82
CA GLY A 82 -6.13 -11.46 -5.24
C GLY A 82 -6.17 -11.28 -6.76
N GLU A 83 -6.82 -10.22 -7.19
CA GLU A 83 -6.82 -9.81 -8.58
C GLU A 83 -5.46 -9.22 -8.98
N ALA A 84 -5.01 -9.52 -10.19
CA ALA A 84 -3.76 -9.04 -10.77
C ALA A 84 -4.05 -8.14 -11.98
N PRO A 85 -4.51 -6.88 -11.77
CA PRO A 85 -4.72 -5.96 -12.87
C PRO A 85 -3.39 -5.57 -13.52
N ASP A 86 -3.44 -5.15 -14.78
CA ASP A 86 -2.32 -4.43 -15.37
C ASP A 86 -2.15 -3.04 -14.75
N SER A 87 -1.06 -2.35 -15.04
CA SER A 87 -0.77 -1.04 -14.43
C SER A 87 -1.84 0.01 -14.74
N ALA A 88 -2.38 0.00 -15.95
CA ALA A 88 -3.48 0.89 -16.33
C ALA A 88 -4.79 0.55 -15.60
N GLY A 89 -5.06 -0.74 -15.41
CA GLY A 89 -6.19 -1.23 -14.62
C GLY A 89 -6.08 -0.84 -13.15
N LEU A 90 -4.90 -0.93 -12.56
CA LEU A 90 -4.64 -0.45 -11.20
C LEU A 90 -4.89 1.07 -11.09
N ALA A 91 -4.39 1.85 -12.05
CA ALA A 91 -4.60 3.29 -12.06
C ALA A 91 -6.09 3.66 -12.07
N ARG A 92 -6.90 3.01 -12.90
CA ARG A 92 -8.36 3.22 -12.92
C ARG A 92 -9.01 2.89 -11.58
N ARG A 93 -8.63 1.77 -10.95
CA ARG A 93 -9.16 1.38 -9.63
C ARG A 93 -8.78 2.38 -8.55
N LEU A 94 -7.53 2.83 -8.50
CA LEU A 94 -7.07 3.81 -7.53
C LEU A 94 -7.86 5.13 -7.64
N SER A 95 -8.15 5.58 -8.84
CA SER A 95 -8.99 6.75 -9.07
C SER A 95 -10.39 6.58 -8.50
N GLN A 96 -10.99 5.40 -8.64
CA GLN A 96 -12.31 5.09 -8.09
C GLN A 96 -12.29 4.97 -6.57
N TRP A 97 -11.26 4.34 -6.00
CA TRP A 97 -11.18 4.08 -4.56
C TRP A 97 -10.87 5.35 -3.75
N ALA A 98 -10.09 6.26 -4.32
CA ALA A 98 -9.63 7.45 -3.61
C ALA A 98 -10.78 8.31 -3.06
N GLY A 99 -11.76 8.68 -3.88
CA GLY A 99 -13.05 9.30 -3.48
C GLY A 99 -13.05 10.21 -2.24
N GLY A 100 -11.94 10.89 -1.93
CA GLY A 100 -11.80 11.74 -0.74
C GLY A 100 -11.47 11.02 0.56
N ARG A 101 -11.29 9.70 0.54
CA ARG A 101 -10.92 8.88 1.71
C ARG A 101 -9.47 8.42 1.62
N ALA A 102 -8.90 8.02 2.75
CA ALA A 102 -7.57 7.43 2.80
C ALA A 102 -7.55 6.07 2.07
N LEU A 103 -6.46 5.81 1.33
CA LEU A 103 -6.15 4.49 0.80
C LEU A 103 -5.10 3.83 1.69
N CYS A 104 -5.40 2.63 2.15
CA CYS A 104 -4.57 1.89 3.06
C CYS A 104 -4.16 0.55 2.44
N PHE A 105 -2.88 0.41 2.13
CA PHE A 105 -2.32 -0.82 1.55
C PHE A 105 -1.70 -1.64 2.67
N LEU A 106 -2.05 -2.93 2.74
CA LEU A 106 -1.55 -3.85 3.76
C LEU A 106 -0.60 -4.87 3.16
N ILE A 107 0.56 -5.03 3.77
CA ILE A 107 1.51 -6.11 3.47
C ILE A 107 1.77 -6.89 4.75
N GLY A 108 1.42 -8.17 4.75
CA GLY A 108 1.65 -9.08 5.87
C GLY A 108 3.12 -9.49 6.03
N GLY A 109 3.40 -10.18 7.12
CA GLY A 109 4.70 -10.80 7.38
C GLY A 109 4.86 -12.17 6.70
N ALA A 110 5.81 -12.97 7.21
CA ALA A 110 6.14 -14.27 6.65
C ALA A 110 4.97 -15.27 6.62
N GLU A 111 4.05 -15.19 7.58
CA GLU A 111 2.87 -16.06 7.67
C GLU A 111 1.67 -15.52 6.84
N GLY A 112 1.82 -14.40 6.16
CA GLY A 112 0.74 -13.73 5.45
C GLY A 112 -0.17 -12.91 6.36
N LEU A 113 -1.29 -12.46 5.82
CA LEU A 113 -2.29 -11.69 6.57
C LEU A 113 -3.24 -12.63 7.32
N ASP A 114 -3.62 -12.21 8.52
CA ASP A 114 -4.68 -12.86 9.29
C ASP A 114 -5.97 -12.95 8.46
N PRO A 115 -6.68 -14.10 8.47
CA PRO A 115 -7.87 -14.30 7.65
C PRO A 115 -9.00 -13.30 7.90
N GLU A 116 -9.19 -12.86 9.15
CA GLU A 116 -10.21 -11.86 9.48
C GLU A 116 -9.85 -10.48 8.93
N LEU A 117 -8.57 -10.10 9.04
CA LEU A 117 -8.09 -8.84 8.48
C LEU A 117 -8.16 -8.87 6.94
N ARG A 118 -7.80 -9.99 6.34
CA ARG A 118 -7.95 -10.22 4.91
C ARG A 118 -9.41 -10.07 4.45
N ALA A 119 -10.34 -10.63 5.18
CA ALA A 119 -11.77 -10.53 4.89
C ALA A 119 -12.34 -9.11 5.04
N GLN A 120 -11.71 -8.26 5.87
CA GLN A 120 -12.06 -6.85 6.04
C GLN A 120 -11.55 -5.95 4.91
N ALA A 121 -10.60 -6.42 4.09
CA ALA A 121 -10.09 -5.66 2.96
C ALA A 121 -11.21 -5.43 1.91
N ASN A 122 -11.24 -4.22 1.37
CA ASN A 122 -12.15 -3.86 0.28
C ASN A 122 -11.69 -4.46 -1.06
N TYR A 123 -10.40 -4.71 -1.20
CA TYR A 123 -9.82 -5.29 -2.40
C TYR A 123 -8.57 -6.10 -2.07
N LEU A 124 -8.42 -7.24 -2.72
CA LEU A 124 -7.23 -8.08 -2.66
C LEU A 124 -6.43 -7.88 -3.95
N LEU A 125 -5.23 -7.33 -3.80
CA LEU A 125 -4.33 -7.03 -4.92
C LEU A 125 -3.22 -8.08 -4.99
N SER A 126 -3.08 -8.73 -6.12
CA SER A 126 -1.97 -9.65 -6.40
C SER A 126 -0.93 -8.99 -7.30
N LEU A 127 0.34 -9.25 -7.00
CA LEU A 127 1.48 -8.93 -7.88
C LEU A 127 1.84 -10.11 -8.80
N GLY A 128 0.90 -11.02 -9.01
CA GLY A 128 1.06 -12.24 -9.78
C GLY A 128 1.16 -13.50 -8.92
N PRO A 129 1.17 -14.68 -9.54
CA PRO A 129 1.13 -15.96 -8.81
C PRO A 129 2.47 -16.37 -8.21
N MET A 130 3.57 -15.73 -8.61
CA MET A 130 4.89 -16.00 -8.04
C MET A 130 5.00 -15.48 -6.62
N VAL A 131 5.82 -16.14 -5.81
CA VAL A 131 6.13 -15.70 -4.44
C VAL A 131 7.21 -14.64 -4.49
N TRP A 132 6.98 -13.52 -3.82
CA TRP A 132 7.95 -12.43 -3.70
C TRP A 132 8.38 -12.24 -2.24
N PRO A 133 9.65 -11.97 -1.96
CA PRO A 133 10.06 -11.51 -0.63
C PRO A 133 9.25 -10.27 -0.23
N HIS A 134 8.77 -10.21 1.01
CA HIS A 134 7.89 -9.12 1.43
C HIS A 134 8.54 -7.72 1.36
N LEU A 135 9.85 -7.61 1.54
CA LEU A 135 10.55 -6.33 1.35
C LEU A 135 10.57 -5.90 -0.12
N LEU A 136 10.81 -6.84 -1.02
CA LEU A 136 10.75 -6.55 -2.47
C LEU A 136 9.33 -6.21 -2.90
N ALA A 137 8.32 -6.88 -2.36
CA ALA A 137 6.91 -6.56 -2.64
C ALA A 137 6.56 -5.13 -2.26
N ARG A 138 7.13 -4.57 -1.18
CA ARG A 138 6.96 -3.16 -0.81
C ARG A 138 7.49 -2.22 -1.89
N ALA A 139 8.68 -2.50 -2.41
CA ALA A 139 9.28 -1.69 -3.47
C ALA A 139 8.48 -1.79 -4.77
N MET A 140 8.03 -2.98 -5.13
CA MET A 140 7.19 -3.22 -6.31
C MET A 140 5.85 -2.49 -6.19
N LEU A 141 5.20 -2.55 -5.02
CA LEU A 141 3.96 -1.82 -4.79
C LEU A 141 4.18 -0.31 -4.88
N ALA A 142 5.19 0.23 -4.22
CA ALA A 142 5.50 1.66 -4.25
C ALA A 142 5.74 2.15 -5.70
N GLU A 143 6.46 1.37 -6.49
CA GLU A 143 6.68 1.66 -7.92
C GLU A 143 5.36 1.67 -8.69
N GLN A 144 4.50 0.66 -8.51
CA GLN A 144 3.23 0.58 -9.22
C GLN A 144 2.25 1.68 -8.80
N LEU A 145 2.26 2.09 -7.55
CA LEU A 145 1.45 3.23 -7.08
C LEU A 145 1.92 4.54 -7.70
N PHE A 146 3.24 4.77 -7.76
CA PHE A 146 3.80 5.93 -8.45
C PHE A 146 3.48 5.90 -9.96
N ARG A 147 3.63 4.74 -10.60
CA ARG A 147 3.28 4.53 -12.01
C ARG A 147 1.81 4.84 -12.27
N ALA A 148 0.92 4.37 -11.42
CA ALA A 148 -0.51 4.63 -11.52
C ALA A 148 -0.84 6.12 -11.41
N GLN A 149 -0.23 6.84 -10.47
CA GLN A 149 -0.36 8.30 -10.39
C GLN A 149 0.15 8.99 -11.66
N SER A 150 1.25 8.50 -12.21
CA SER A 150 1.82 9.02 -13.47
C SER A 150 0.87 8.81 -14.65
N ILE A 151 0.23 7.65 -14.74
CA ILE A 151 -0.78 7.35 -15.76
C ILE A 151 -1.97 8.33 -15.63
N LEU A 152 -2.50 8.52 -14.42
CA LEU A 152 -3.64 9.39 -14.16
C LEU A 152 -3.34 10.86 -14.46
N ALA A 153 -2.09 11.29 -14.23
CA ALA A 153 -1.63 12.65 -14.51
C ALA A 153 -1.19 12.88 -15.98
N GLY A 154 -1.19 11.83 -16.81
CA GLY A 154 -0.68 11.90 -18.18
C GLY A 154 0.85 12.07 -18.28
N HIS A 155 1.57 11.79 -17.20
CA HIS A 155 3.03 11.89 -17.15
C HIS A 155 3.70 10.78 -18.01
N PRO A 156 4.84 11.05 -18.72
CA PRO A 156 5.46 10.10 -19.65
C PRO A 156 6.12 8.88 -19.00
N TYR A 157 6.21 8.79 -17.69
CA TYR A 157 6.86 7.69 -16.98
C TYR A 157 6.43 6.30 -17.45
N HIS A 158 5.13 6.10 -17.70
CA HIS A 158 4.60 4.81 -18.13
C HIS A 158 4.94 4.47 -19.58
N ARG A 159 5.24 5.46 -20.42
CA ARG A 159 5.51 5.25 -21.86
C ARG A 159 6.83 4.54 -22.12
N GLY A 160 7.85 4.75 -21.28
CA GLY A 160 9.16 4.11 -21.40
C GLY A 160 9.19 2.60 -21.17
N ALA A 161 8.11 2.01 -20.65
CA ALA A 161 8.01 0.57 -20.40
C ALA A 161 7.49 -0.25 -21.61
N ARG A 162 7.16 0.41 -22.71
CA ARG A 162 6.66 -0.25 -23.94
C ARG A 162 7.74 -0.66 -24.92
N GLU A 163 8.99 -0.31 -24.65
CA GLU A 163 10.12 -0.50 -25.57
C GLU A 163 11.11 -1.60 -25.10
N SER A 164 10.74 -2.43 -24.13
CA SER A 164 11.58 -3.55 -23.67
C SER A 164 10.93 -4.89 -23.93
#